data_c22c406f72cea590e23abb0cadf7beda
#
_entry.id   c22c406f72cea590e23abb0cadf7beda
#
_cell.length_a   1.000
_cell.length_b   1.000
_cell.length_c   1.000
_cell.angle_alpha   90.00
_cell.angle_beta   90.00
_cell.angle_gamma   90.00
#
_symmetry.space_group_name_H-M   'P 1'
#
loop_
_entity.id
_entity.type
_entity.pdbx_description
1 polymer ?
#
loop_
_entity_poly.entity_id
_entity_poly.type
_entity_poly.pdbx_seq_one_letter_code
_entity_poly.pdbx_strand_id
1 'polypeptide(L)'
;MEIICIGCPMGCSLKVEVNGEQILVEGNQCKRGENFARNEVKNPTRSLTTTVRTIFEEMPLLPVRTEVEIPKEKIFEAMEVLNKVLIKDKVNCGDIIVKDILGTGCNVIATSTINGDFFSPVSKGETSADQINRFEVTVRGIKCYE
;
A
#
# COMPACT_ATOMS: atom_id res chain seq x y z
N MET A 1 -15.44 -22.97 -8.18
CA MET A 1 -15.31 -21.49 -8.22
C MET A 1 -14.69 -21.11 -9.54
N GLU A 2 -15.15 -20.03 -10.18
CA GLU A 2 -14.60 -19.55 -11.45
C GLU A 2 -13.89 -18.23 -11.25
N ILE A 3 -12.66 -18.10 -11.74
CA ILE A 3 -11.83 -16.90 -11.60
C ILE A 3 -11.12 -16.58 -12.92
N ILE A 4 -10.88 -15.30 -13.19
CA ILE A 4 -10.11 -14.86 -14.36
C ILE A 4 -8.64 -14.68 -13.96
N CYS A 5 -7.74 -15.34 -14.69
CA CYS A 5 -6.30 -15.18 -14.48
C CYS A 5 -5.83 -13.81 -14.93
N ILE A 6 -5.19 -13.08 -14.05
CA ILE A 6 -4.60 -11.75 -14.32
C ILE A 6 -3.08 -11.79 -14.53
N GLY A 7 -2.47 -12.97 -14.55
CA GLY A 7 -1.02 -13.14 -14.68
C GLY A 7 -0.43 -12.77 -16.05
N CYS A 8 -1.28 -12.58 -17.08
CA CYS A 8 -0.89 -12.10 -18.41
C CYS A 8 -2.12 -11.58 -19.16
N PRO A 9 -1.95 -10.91 -20.33
CA PRO A 9 -3.05 -10.37 -21.12
C PRO A 9 -4.06 -11.40 -21.67
N MET A 10 -3.75 -12.69 -21.63
CA MET A 10 -4.63 -13.76 -22.16
C MET A 10 -5.95 -13.91 -21.39
N GLY A 11 -5.98 -13.54 -20.09
CA GLY A 11 -7.22 -13.55 -19.32
C GLY A 11 -7.93 -14.89 -19.25
N CYS A 12 -7.20 -15.99 -19.04
CA CYS A 12 -7.79 -17.34 -19.01
C CYS A 12 -8.86 -17.44 -17.92
N SER A 13 -10.03 -18.01 -18.26
CA SER A 13 -11.04 -18.42 -17.28
C SER A 13 -10.60 -19.72 -16.63
N LEU A 14 -10.41 -19.67 -15.29
CA LEU A 14 -9.94 -20.80 -14.49
C LEU A 14 -11.10 -21.34 -13.65
N LYS A 15 -11.36 -22.64 -13.76
CA LYS A 15 -12.24 -23.35 -12.84
C LYS A 15 -11.42 -23.95 -11.72
N VAL A 16 -11.75 -23.60 -10.49
CA VAL A 16 -11.04 -24.07 -9.31
C VAL A 16 -11.98 -24.85 -8.41
N GLU A 17 -11.59 -26.07 -8.12
CA GLU A 17 -12.28 -26.96 -7.19
C GLU A 17 -11.37 -27.23 -5.99
N VAL A 18 -11.91 -27.05 -4.80
CA VAL A 18 -11.21 -27.26 -3.54
C VAL A 18 -11.76 -28.49 -2.86
N ASN A 19 -10.96 -29.56 -2.80
CA ASN A 19 -11.29 -30.81 -2.15
C ASN A 19 -10.33 -31.04 -0.97
N GLY A 20 -10.69 -30.49 0.20
CA GLY A 20 -9.81 -30.49 1.36
C GLY A 20 -8.52 -29.68 1.10
N GLU A 21 -7.37 -30.33 1.17
CA GLU A 21 -6.07 -29.71 0.90
C GLU A 21 -5.70 -29.68 -0.60
N GLN A 22 -6.41 -30.45 -1.44
CA GLN A 22 -6.16 -30.51 -2.87
C GLN A 22 -6.94 -29.43 -3.62
N ILE A 23 -6.22 -28.66 -4.42
CA ILE A 23 -6.80 -27.65 -5.32
C ILE A 23 -6.60 -28.12 -6.74
N LEU A 24 -7.69 -28.41 -7.42
CA LEU A 24 -7.74 -28.72 -8.84
C LEU A 24 -8.00 -27.44 -9.61
N VAL A 25 -7.20 -27.19 -10.65
CA VAL A 25 -7.31 -26.00 -11.50
C VAL A 25 -7.44 -26.47 -12.94
N GLU A 26 -8.50 -26.04 -13.62
CA GLU A 26 -8.76 -26.30 -15.02
C GLU A 26 -8.85 -24.98 -15.80
N GLY A 27 -8.59 -25.05 -17.12
CA GLY A 27 -8.67 -23.88 -18.01
C GLY A 27 -7.39 -23.02 -18.06
N ASN A 28 -6.36 -23.39 -17.31
CA ASN A 28 -5.07 -22.70 -17.36
C ASN A 28 -4.29 -23.11 -18.63
N GLN A 29 -3.84 -22.12 -19.39
CA GLN A 29 -2.98 -22.35 -20.56
C GLN A 29 -1.49 -22.40 -20.20
N CYS A 30 -1.11 -22.04 -18.97
CA CYS A 30 0.25 -22.05 -18.51
C CYS A 30 0.34 -22.26 -16.98
N LYS A 31 1.52 -22.63 -16.52
CA LYS A 31 1.80 -22.87 -15.10
C LYS A 31 1.58 -21.62 -14.21
N ARG A 32 1.76 -20.41 -14.76
CA ARG A 32 1.48 -19.15 -14.02
C ARG A 32 0.00 -19.03 -13.64
N GLY A 33 -0.92 -19.45 -14.55
CA GLY A 33 -2.36 -19.46 -14.28
C GLY A 33 -2.72 -20.43 -13.15
N GLU A 34 -2.13 -21.62 -13.14
CA GLU A 34 -2.31 -22.58 -12.05
C GLU A 34 -1.82 -22.03 -10.71
N ASN A 35 -0.59 -21.46 -10.68
CA ASN A 35 -0.03 -20.87 -9.47
C ASN A 35 -0.89 -19.69 -8.97
N PHE A 36 -1.38 -18.86 -9.89
CA PHE A 36 -2.29 -17.76 -9.56
C PHE A 36 -3.55 -18.26 -8.86
N ALA A 37 -4.20 -19.29 -9.46
CA ALA A 37 -5.42 -19.86 -8.89
C ALA A 37 -5.20 -20.45 -7.49
N ARG A 38 -4.09 -21.18 -7.30
CA ARG A 38 -3.74 -21.76 -6.00
C ARG A 38 -3.49 -20.68 -4.94
N ASN A 39 -2.79 -19.61 -5.30
CA ASN A 39 -2.52 -18.49 -4.38
C ASN A 39 -3.81 -17.73 -4.05
N GLU A 40 -4.67 -17.47 -5.03
CA GLU A 40 -5.92 -16.75 -4.84
C GLU A 40 -6.88 -17.46 -3.89
N VAL A 41 -6.83 -18.79 -3.85
CA VAL A 41 -7.66 -19.61 -2.96
C VAL A 41 -7.05 -19.73 -1.57
N LYS A 42 -5.73 -19.89 -1.46
CA LYS A 42 -5.06 -20.14 -0.17
C LYS A 42 -4.77 -18.87 0.60
N ASN A 43 -4.17 -17.91 -0.06
CA ASN A 43 -3.71 -16.66 0.55
C ASN A 43 -3.66 -15.56 -0.52
N PRO A 44 -4.79 -14.95 -0.84
CA PRO A 44 -4.82 -13.89 -1.83
C PRO A 44 -4.00 -12.70 -1.35
N THR A 45 -3.03 -12.27 -2.17
CA THR A 45 -2.18 -11.11 -1.90
C THR A 45 -2.42 -10.02 -2.92
N ARG A 46 -2.21 -8.77 -2.50
CA ARG A 46 -2.34 -7.58 -3.37
C ARG A 46 -1.29 -6.56 -3.03
N SER A 47 -0.82 -5.85 -4.03
CA SER A 47 -0.07 -4.62 -3.84
C SER A 47 -1.04 -3.48 -3.53
N LEU A 48 -0.70 -2.65 -2.55
CA LEU A 48 -1.46 -1.46 -2.18
C LEU A 48 -0.74 -0.23 -2.70
N THR A 49 -1.44 0.62 -3.45
CA THR A 49 -1.00 1.95 -3.85
C THR A 49 -2.02 2.95 -3.34
N THR A 50 -1.56 3.97 -2.62
CA THR A 50 -2.41 5.00 -2.02
C THR A 50 -1.61 6.29 -1.85
N THR A 51 -2.14 7.24 -1.07
CA THR A 51 -1.47 8.48 -0.73
C THR A 51 -1.45 8.69 0.77
N VAL A 52 -0.42 9.36 1.28
CA VAL A 52 -0.35 9.84 2.67
C VAL A 52 -0.30 11.36 2.68
N ARG A 53 -0.76 11.95 3.77
CA ARG A 53 -0.79 13.41 3.92
C ARG A 53 0.60 13.97 4.18
N THR A 54 0.83 15.18 3.71
CA THR A 54 2.05 15.95 3.99
C THR A 54 1.69 17.33 4.55
N ILE A 55 2.66 18.01 5.14
CA ILE A 55 2.52 19.41 5.56
C ILE A 55 2.79 20.40 4.40
N PHE A 56 3.21 19.93 3.24
CA PHE A 56 3.62 20.77 2.12
C PHE A 56 2.40 21.11 1.26
N GLU A 57 2.06 22.40 1.16
CA GLU A 57 0.87 22.87 0.42
C GLU A 57 0.92 22.50 -1.06
N GLU A 58 2.12 22.47 -1.67
CA GLU A 58 2.27 22.17 -3.08
C GLU A 58 2.18 20.67 -3.41
N MET A 59 2.41 19.81 -2.38
CA MET A 59 2.18 18.38 -2.48
C MET A 59 1.48 17.87 -1.22
N PRO A 60 0.20 18.20 -1.03
CA PRO A 60 -0.53 17.84 0.19
C PRO A 60 -0.71 16.33 0.36
N LEU A 61 -0.53 15.57 -0.70
CA LEU A 61 -0.65 14.12 -0.75
C LEU A 61 0.58 13.50 -1.43
N LEU A 62 1.36 12.72 -0.70
CA LEU A 62 2.48 11.96 -1.23
C LEU A 62 2.00 10.58 -1.68
N PRO A 63 2.19 10.19 -2.95
CA PRO A 63 1.86 8.84 -3.40
C PRO A 63 2.85 7.82 -2.83
N VAL A 64 2.29 6.72 -2.32
CA VAL A 64 3.04 5.63 -1.69
C VAL A 64 2.54 4.28 -2.20
N ARG A 65 3.38 3.26 -2.10
CA ARG A 65 2.99 1.88 -2.42
C ARG A 65 3.64 0.90 -1.45
N THR A 66 3.07 -0.27 -1.35
CA THR A 66 3.74 -1.40 -0.69
C THR A 66 4.91 -1.89 -1.53
N GLU A 67 6.01 -2.23 -0.90
CA GLU A 67 7.21 -2.76 -1.55
C GLU A 67 6.95 -4.13 -2.17
N VAL A 68 6.26 -4.98 -1.43
CA VAL A 68 5.77 -6.30 -1.85
C VAL A 68 4.26 -6.41 -1.63
N GLU A 69 3.67 -7.50 -2.09
CA GLU A 69 2.25 -7.77 -1.87
C GLU A 69 1.96 -8.08 -0.40
N ILE A 70 0.80 -7.64 0.07
CA ILE A 70 0.27 -7.92 1.41
C ILE A 70 -1.00 -8.76 1.32
N PRO A 71 -1.38 -9.52 2.38
CA PRO A 71 -2.63 -10.26 2.41
C PRO A 71 -3.82 -9.34 2.15
N LYS A 72 -4.72 -9.77 1.27
CA LYS A 72 -5.90 -9.00 0.85
C LYS A 72 -6.74 -8.54 2.05
N GLU A 73 -6.84 -9.35 3.09
CA GLU A 73 -7.61 -9.05 4.30
C GLU A 73 -7.06 -7.83 5.07
N LYS A 74 -5.74 -7.61 5.00
CA LYS A 74 -5.06 -6.52 5.71
C LYS A 74 -5.05 -5.18 4.96
N ILE A 75 -5.60 -5.12 3.74
CA ILE A 75 -5.58 -3.89 2.93
C ILE A 75 -6.30 -2.74 3.62
N PHE A 76 -7.50 -2.97 4.16
CA PHE A 76 -8.30 -1.92 4.81
C PHE A 76 -7.64 -1.42 6.09
N GLU A 77 -7.10 -2.32 6.91
CA GLU A 77 -6.35 -1.93 8.10
C GLU A 77 -5.09 -1.13 7.73
N ALA A 78 -4.38 -1.55 6.67
CA ALA A 78 -3.23 -0.82 6.16
C ALA A 78 -3.60 0.59 5.70
N MET A 79 -4.73 0.75 5.01
CA MET A 79 -5.22 2.07 4.61
C MET A 79 -5.58 2.95 5.81
N GLU A 80 -6.17 2.38 6.87
CA GLU A 80 -6.45 3.13 8.11
C GLU A 80 -5.18 3.64 8.78
N VAL A 81 -4.13 2.81 8.81
CA VAL A 81 -2.80 3.23 9.30
C VAL A 81 -2.24 4.36 8.45
N LEU A 82 -2.24 4.20 7.13
CA LEU A 82 -1.69 5.19 6.20
C LEU A 82 -2.45 6.51 6.20
N ASN A 83 -3.75 6.50 6.42
CA ASN A 83 -4.57 7.71 6.55
C ASN A 83 -4.20 8.57 7.77
N LYS A 84 -3.55 7.97 8.77
CA LYS A 84 -3.08 8.66 9.99
C LYS A 84 -1.65 9.19 9.87
N VAL A 85 -0.93 8.80 8.80
CA VAL A 85 0.46 9.24 8.56
C VAL A 85 0.45 10.68 8.05
N LEU A 86 1.31 11.51 8.64
CA LEU A 86 1.57 12.88 8.20
C LEU A 86 3.08 13.06 8.00
N ILE A 87 3.47 13.31 6.76
CA ILE A 87 4.87 13.52 6.38
C ILE A 87 5.25 14.98 6.65
N LYS A 88 6.26 15.19 7.50
CA LYS A 88 6.78 16.50 7.88
C LYS A 88 8.14 16.81 7.25
N ASP A 89 8.83 15.79 6.79
CA ASP A 89 10.20 15.88 6.28
C ASP A 89 10.27 15.70 4.77
N LYS A 90 11.40 16.07 4.20
CA LYS A 90 11.72 15.82 2.79
C LYS A 90 11.86 14.32 2.55
N VAL A 91 11.26 13.84 1.49
CA VAL A 91 11.22 12.42 1.14
C VAL A 91 11.66 12.24 -0.31
N ASN A 92 12.50 11.25 -0.57
CA ASN A 92 12.87 10.84 -1.91
C ASN A 92 12.04 9.63 -2.37
N CYS A 93 11.89 9.51 -3.67
CA CYS A 93 11.31 8.30 -4.25
C CYS A 93 12.11 7.06 -3.82
N GLY A 94 11.42 6.07 -3.27
CA GLY A 94 12.01 4.86 -2.71
C GLY A 94 12.24 4.88 -1.20
N ASP A 95 12.12 6.05 -0.55
CA ASP A 95 12.25 6.13 0.90
C ASP A 95 11.13 5.38 1.61
N ILE A 96 11.46 4.73 2.72
CA ILE A 96 10.50 3.98 3.52
C ILE A 96 9.68 4.96 4.37
N ILE A 97 8.38 4.99 4.14
CA ILE A 97 7.43 5.81 4.89
C ILE A 97 6.91 5.07 6.12
N VAL A 98 6.57 3.81 5.97
CA VAL A 98 6.14 2.94 7.07
C VAL A 98 6.90 1.63 6.96
N LYS A 99 7.62 1.27 8.02
CA LYS A 99 8.33 0.00 8.09
C LYS A 99 7.41 -1.08 8.60
N ASP A 100 7.46 -2.27 7.97
CA ASP A 100 6.73 -3.47 8.40
C ASP A 100 5.26 -3.20 8.72
N ILE A 101 4.50 -2.76 7.70
CA ILE A 101 3.10 -2.41 7.88
C ILE A 101 2.30 -3.61 8.43
N LEU A 102 1.65 -3.42 9.56
CA LEU A 102 0.83 -4.44 10.26
C LEU A 102 1.55 -5.77 10.55
N GLY A 103 2.88 -5.76 10.69
CA GLY A 103 3.65 -6.98 10.93
C GLY A 103 3.62 -7.96 9.75
N THR A 104 3.49 -7.47 8.52
CA THR A 104 3.45 -8.29 7.31
C THR A 104 4.82 -8.56 6.71
N GLY A 105 5.89 -7.97 7.27
CA GLY A 105 7.22 -7.97 6.69
C GLY A 105 7.36 -7.05 5.47
N CYS A 106 6.33 -6.28 5.14
CA CYS A 106 6.29 -5.39 3.98
C CYS A 106 6.44 -3.92 4.39
N ASN A 107 7.33 -3.20 3.72
CA ASN A 107 7.47 -1.76 3.89
C ASN A 107 6.54 -1.01 2.94
N VAL A 108 6.18 0.22 3.32
CA VAL A 108 5.52 1.18 2.44
C VAL A 108 6.53 2.23 2.02
N ILE A 109 6.70 2.42 0.72
CA ILE A 109 7.70 3.31 0.15
C ILE A 109 7.06 4.46 -0.62
N ALA A 110 7.73 5.59 -0.65
CA ALA A 110 7.35 6.74 -1.47
C ALA A 110 7.55 6.43 -2.97
N THR A 111 6.62 6.85 -3.80
CA THR A 111 6.74 6.76 -5.26
C THR A 111 7.04 8.09 -5.94
N SER A 112 7.13 9.16 -5.15
CA SER A 112 7.50 10.50 -5.61
C SER A 112 8.48 11.13 -4.64
N THR A 113 9.16 12.19 -5.09
CA THR A 113 10.14 12.93 -4.30
C THR A 113 9.55 14.28 -3.88
N ILE A 114 9.70 14.62 -2.60
CA ILE A 114 9.41 15.97 -2.09
C ILE A 114 10.76 16.67 -1.91
N ASN A 115 11.16 17.48 -2.89
CA ASN A 115 12.40 18.28 -2.82
C ASN A 115 12.10 19.63 -2.19
N GLY A 116 12.75 19.93 -1.06
CA GLY A 116 12.57 21.20 -0.38
C GLY A 116 13.13 22.44 -1.09
N ASP A 117 13.83 22.26 -2.21
CA ASP A 117 14.41 23.38 -2.96
C ASP A 117 13.39 24.03 -3.93
N PHE A 118 12.26 23.38 -4.16
CA PHE A 118 11.12 23.96 -4.90
C PHE A 118 10.13 24.71 -4.01
N PHE A 119 10.30 24.65 -2.68
CA PHE A 119 9.31 25.14 -1.74
C PHE A 119 9.89 26.26 -0.87
N SER A 120 9.70 27.50 -1.35
CA SER A 120 9.79 28.65 -0.46
C SER A 120 8.67 28.53 0.57
N PRO A 121 8.92 28.71 1.89
CA PRO A 121 7.84 28.71 2.86
C PRO A 121 6.89 29.86 2.51
N VAL A 122 5.67 29.51 2.11
CA VAL A 122 4.61 30.52 1.93
C VAL A 122 4.44 31.21 3.27
N SER A 123 4.58 32.54 3.23
CA SER A 123 4.38 33.44 4.35
C SER A 123 3.06 33.11 5.04
N LYS A 124 3.15 32.92 6.37
CA LYS A 124 2.07 32.66 7.30
C LYS A 124 0.79 33.43 6.99
N GLY A 125 -0.14 32.81 6.30
CA GLY A 125 -1.55 33.13 6.35
C GLY A 125 -2.14 32.26 7.46
N GLU A 126 -2.78 32.86 8.43
CA GLU A 126 -3.35 32.24 9.60
C GLU A 126 -4.38 31.18 9.23
N THR A 127 -3.96 29.92 9.17
CA THR A 127 -4.85 28.78 9.28
C THR A 127 -4.76 28.29 10.71
N SER A 128 -5.90 28.36 11.41
CA SER A 128 -6.03 28.08 12.83
C SER A 128 -5.37 26.75 13.22
N ALA A 129 -4.42 26.84 14.13
CA ALA A 129 -3.62 25.74 14.68
C ALA A 129 -4.47 24.58 15.27
N ASP A 130 -5.77 24.79 15.46
CA ASP A 130 -6.70 23.84 16.08
C ASP A 130 -7.14 22.68 15.18
N GLN A 131 -6.98 22.79 13.84
CA GLN A 131 -7.32 21.69 12.95
C GLN A 131 -6.16 20.73 12.69
N ILE A 132 -4.92 21.16 12.86
CA ILE A 132 -3.73 20.34 12.61
C ILE A 132 -3.44 19.40 13.81
N ASN A 133 -3.72 19.83 15.04
CA ASN A 133 -3.48 19.05 16.26
C ASN A 133 -4.43 17.85 16.43
N ARG A 134 -5.45 17.70 15.59
CA ARG A 134 -6.42 16.60 15.70
C ARG A 134 -5.91 15.29 15.10
N PHE A 135 -4.75 15.29 14.44
CA PHE A 135 -4.24 14.13 13.70
C PHE A 135 -2.83 13.70 14.10
N GLU A 136 -2.28 14.23 15.20
CA GLU A 136 -1.09 13.62 15.82
C GLU A 136 -1.50 12.32 16.53
N VAL A 137 -1.60 11.26 15.77
CA VAL A 137 -1.66 9.93 16.36
C VAL A 137 -0.25 9.36 16.38
N THR A 138 0.36 9.45 17.54
CA THR A 138 1.52 8.62 17.87
C THR A 138 1.06 7.18 17.87
N VAL A 139 1.24 6.47 16.77
CA VAL A 139 1.02 5.02 16.71
C VAL A 139 2.15 4.41 17.54
N ARG A 140 1.83 4.03 18.80
CA ARG A 140 2.78 3.33 19.67
C ARG A 140 3.21 2.05 18.95
N GLY A 141 4.49 2.00 18.56
CA GLY A 141 5.11 0.82 17.94
C GLY A 141 5.60 1.02 16.51
N ILE A 142 5.24 2.08 15.81
CA ILE A 142 5.82 2.40 14.49
C ILE A 142 6.87 3.48 14.72
N LYS A 143 8.14 3.11 14.71
CA LYS A 143 9.24 4.08 14.67
C LYS A 143 9.23 4.68 13.26
N CYS A 144 8.64 5.87 13.12
CA CYS A 144 9.04 6.76 12.03
C CYS A 144 10.51 7.11 12.30
N TYR A 145 11.39 6.87 11.36
CA TYR A 145 12.78 7.25 11.49
C TYR A 145 12.87 8.75 11.66
N GLU A 146 13.53 9.17 12.75
CA GLU A 146 14.11 10.49 12.92
C GLU A 146 15.24 10.71 11.90
#